data_e3828ac4ae149d42e1d2b28a7fcf18b3
#
_entry.id   e3828ac4ae149d42e1d2b28a7fcf18b3
#
_cell.length_a   1.000
_cell.length_b   1.000
_cell.length_c   1.000
_cell.angle_alpha   90.00
_cell.angle_beta   90.00
_cell.angle_gamma   90.00
#
_symmetry.space_group_name_H-M   'P 1'
#
loop_
_entity.id
_entity.type
_entity.pdbx_description
1 polymer ?
#
loop_
_entity_poly.entity_id
_entity_poly.type
_entity_poly.pdbx_seq_one_letter_code
_entity_poly.pdbx_strand_id
1 'polypeptide(L)'
;VYALFWTSSRQTFLFGRQVKFVKLKTQGEIDAMAVAGVAAAKTLHGLKDACKVGANTLALEMMARDLLASFGARPALLNYHPRFSKEPYRFATCISVNDAVIHGQPSEKTVLREGDVVGLDLVADVDGWLADTALTVIIGSGNVKAQRLLSVTQESMW
;
A
#
# COMPACT_ATOMS: atom_id res chain seq x y z
N VAL A 1 9.14 0.27 5.33
CA VAL A 1 8.96 -0.76 6.35
C VAL A 1 8.24 -1.93 5.71
N TYR A 2 8.86 -3.09 5.59
CA TYR A 2 8.37 -4.23 4.84
C TYR A 2 7.74 -5.24 5.81
N ALA A 3 6.43 -5.46 5.73
CA ALA A 3 5.79 -6.55 6.45
C ALA A 3 5.60 -7.74 5.52
N LEU A 4 6.52 -8.71 5.59
CA LEU A 4 6.31 -10.03 5.03
C LEU A 4 5.74 -10.92 6.15
N PHE A 5 4.44 -11.22 6.10
CA PHE A 5 3.84 -12.15 7.04
C PHE A 5 4.24 -13.58 6.69
N TRP A 6 5.05 -14.17 7.56
CA TRP A 6 5.36 -15.59 7.55
C TRP A 6 4.81 -16.23 8.82
N THR A 7 3.82 -17.10 8.72
CA THR A 7 3.43 -17.98 9.83
C THR A 7 3.47 -19.42 9.37
N SER A 8 4.43 -20.18 9.90
CA SER A 8 4.45 -21.63 9.85
C SER A 8 3.78 -22.16 11.11
N SER A 9 2.57 -22.70 11.00
CA SER A 9 2.05 -23.64 12.00
C SER A 9 1.03 -24.58 11.38
N ARG A 10 1.40 -25.87 11.30
CA ARG A 10 0.45 -26.95 11.05
C ARG A 10 -0.40 -27.12 12.32
N GLN A 11 -1.64 -26.69 12.31
CA GLN A 11 -2.62 -27.14 13.28
C GLN A 11 -3.69 -27.97 12.57
N THR A 12 -3.72 -29.26 12.88
CA THR A 12 -4.75 -30.20 12.46
C THR A 12 -5.91 -30.11 13.44
N PHE A 13 -7.04 -29.55 13.05
CA PHE A 13 -8.28 -29.67 13.79
C PHE A 13 -9.22 -30.64 13.08
N LEU A 14 -9.49 -31.79 13.75
CA LEU A 14 -10.51 -32.75 13.39
C LEU A 14 -11.88 -32.25 13.84
N PHE A 15 -12.69 -31.73 12.92
CA PHE A 15 -14.15 -31.72 12.96
C PHE A 15 -14.68 -31.26 11.60
N GLY A 16 -15.14 -32.19 10.78
CA GLY A 16 -16.16 -32.09 9.71
C GLY A 16 -16.26 -30.87 8.78
N ARG A 17 -15.28 -29.98 8.68
CA ARG A 17 -15.20 -28.92 7.69
C ARG A 17 -14.01 -29.15 6.77
N GLN A 18 -14.23 -29.02 5.46
CA GLN A 18 -13.14 -29.01 4.48
C GLN A 18 -12.12 -27.95 4.90
N VAL A 19 -10.97 -28.41 5.42
CA VAL A 19 -9.84 -27.52 5.67
C VAL A 19 -9.31 -27.11 4.30
N LYS A 20 -9.54 -25.88 3.88
CA LYS A 20 -8.85 -25.30 2.73
C LYS A 20 -7.38 -25.21 3.11
N PHE A 21 -6.55 -26.08 2.57
CA PHE A 21 -5.12 -26.02 2.78
C PHE A 21 -4.58 -24.70 2.23
N VAL A 22 -3.90 -23.94 3.08
CA VAL A 22 -3.13 -22.78 2.64
C VAL A 22 -1.93 -23.32 1.85
N LYS A 23 -1.86 -22.98 0.55
CA LYS A 23 -0.70 -23.36 -0.29
C LYS A 23 0.50 -22.55 0.17
N LEU A 24 1.53 -23.22 0.67
CA LEU A 24 2.81 -22.59 0.98
C LEU A 24 3.53 -22.22 -0.32
N LYS A 25 4.20 -21.07 -0.33
CA LYS A 25 5.03 -20.65 -1.44
C LYS A 25 6.35 -21.38 -1.45
N THR A 26 6.83 -21.72 -2.63
CA THR A 26 8.21 -22.17 -2.87
C THR A 26 9.18 -21.02 -2.78
N GLN A 27 10.49 -21.29 -2.65
CA GLN A 27 11.50 -20.22 -2.64
C GLN A 27 11.46 -19.37 -3.93
N GLY A 28 11.32 -19.99 -5.10
CA GLY A 28 11.20 -19.23 -6.36
C GLY A 28 9.96 -18.33 -6.44
N GLU A 29 8.82 -18.78 -5.87
CA GLU A 29 7.62 -17.95 -5.76
C GLU A 29 7.85 -16.76 -4.79
N ILE A 30 8.57 -16.97 -3.68
CA ILE A 30 8.95 -15.92 -2.72
C ILE A 30 9.88 -14.90 -3.39
N ASP A 31 10.88 -15.36 -4.15
CA ASP A 31 11.81 -14.50 -4.88
C ASP A 31 11.07 -13.63 -5.91
N ALA A 32 10.12 -14.22 -6.65
CA ALA A 32 9.28 -13.48 -7.59
C ALA A 32 8.40 -12.42 -6.88
N MET A 33 7.79 -12.75 -5.74
CA MET A 33 7.06 -11.78 -4.92
C MET A 33 7.96 -10.67 -4.40
N ALA A 34 9.21 -10.96 -4.05
CA ALA A 34 10.18 -9.97 -3.58
C ALA A 34 10.49 -8.91 -4.66
N VAL A 35 10.50 -9.28 -5.94
CA VAL A 35 10.67 -8.33 -7.05
C VAL A 35 9.53 -7.32 -7.07
N ALA A 36 8.27 -7.77 -6.96
CA ALA A 36 7.11 -6.90 -6.85
C ALA A 36 7.18 -6.02 -5.59
N GLY A 37 7.64 -6.59 -4.46
CA GLY A 37 7.86 -5.87 -3.21
C GLY A 37 8.87 -4.72 -3.35
N VAL A 38 9.96 -4.93 -4.08
CA VAL A 38 10.97 -3.89 -4.34
C VAL A 38 10.37 -2.76 -5.19
N ALA A 39 9.60 -3.09 -6.23
CA ALA A 39 8.94 -2.08 -7.06
C ALA A 39 7.93 -1.25 -6.25
N ALA A 40 7.09 -1.90 -5.44
CA ALA A 40 6.13 -1.26 -4.57
C ALA A 40 6.80 -0.31 -3.57
N ALA A 41 7.83 -0.79 -2.87
CA ALA A 41 8.56 -0.01 -1.89
C ALA A 41 9.27 1.21 -2.50
N LYS A 42 9.96 1.06 -3.63
CA LYS A 42 10.60 2.19 -4.32
C LYS A 42 9.59 3.24 -4.75
N THR A 43 8.41 2.80 -5.22
CA THR A 43 7.31 3.71 -5.57
C THR A 43 6.82 4.48 -4.34
N LEU A 44 6.54 3.79 -3.22
CA LEU A 44 6.13 4.45 -1.99
C LEU A 44 7.17 5.45 -1.46
N HIS A 45 8.45 5.12 -1.53
CA HIS A 45 9.51 6.05 -1.14
C HIS A 45 9.55 7.29 -2.03
N GLY A 46 9.41 7.13 -3.36
CA GLY A 46 9.30 8.26 -4.27
C GLY A 46 8.08 9.15 -3.97
N LEU A 47 6.92 8.55 -3.68
CA LEU A 47 5.73 9.28 -3.28
C LEU A 47 5.91 10.00 -1.94
N LYS A 48 6.52 9.35 -0.95
CA LYS A 48 6.86 9.96 0.34
C LYS A 48 7.66 11.25 0.15
N ASP A 49 8.69 11.21 -0.70
CA ASP A 49 9.56 12.36 -0.97
C ASP A 49 8.82 13.50 -1.70
N ALA A 50 7.78 13.15 -2.46
CA ALA A 50 6.92 14.11 -3.16
C ALA A 50 5.76 14.65 -2.29
N CYS A 51 5.46 14.03 -1.15
CA CYS A 51 4.45 14.48 -0.19
C CYS A 51 4.92 15.75 0.54
N LYS A 52 4.60 16.91 -0.01
CA LYS A 52 4.98 18.24 0.51
C LYS A 52 3.77 19.15 0.56
N VAL A 53 3.85 20.19 1.37
CA VAL A 53 2.84 21.25 1.38
C VAL A 53 2.61 21.77 -0.05
N GLY A 54 1.35 21.83 -0.46
CA GLY A 54 0.95 22.27 -1.79
C GLY A 54 0.88 21.17 -2.85
N ALA A 55 1.37 19.96 -2.59
CA ALA A 55 1.15 18.83 -3.49
C ALA A 55 -0.33 18.43 -3.49
N ASN A 56 -0.92 18.12 -4.66
CA ASN A 56 -2.25 17.52 -4.70
C ASN A 56 -2.17 16.01 -4.88
N THR A 57 -3.18 15.31 -4.36
CA THR A 57 -3.15 13.84 -4.35
C THR A 57 -3.30 13.22 -5.73
N LEU A 58 -3.90 13.91 -6.73
CA LEU A 58 -3.95 13.41 -8.09
C LEU A 58 -2.59 13.47 -8.78
N ALA A 59 -1.77 14.50 -8.51
CA ALA A 59 -0.40 14.56 -9.03
C ALA A 59 0.47 13.43 -8.45
N LEU A 60 0.30 13.10 -7.16
CA LEU A 60 0.96 11.95 -6.54
C LEU A 60 0.52 10.61 -7.17
N GLU A 61 -0.76 10.47 -7.48
CA GLU A 61 -1.31 9.30 -8.20
C GLU A 61 -0.67 9.15 -9.58
N MET A 62 -0.55 10.22 -10.35
CA MET A 62 0.10 10.17 -11.67
C MET A 62 1.57 9.78 -11.53
N MET A 63 2.27 10.37 -10.58
CA MET A 63 3.66 10.01 -10.27
C MET A 63 3.80 8.53 -9.87
N ALA A 64 2.84 7.97 -9.11
CA ALA A 64 2.85 6.56 -8.76
C ALA A 64 2.78 5.64 -10.00
N ARG A 65 1.94 5.98 -10.97
CA ARG A 65 1.85 5.22 -12.23
C ARG A 65 3.17 5.24 -12.99
N ASP A 66 3.78 6.40 -13.11
CA ASP A 66 5.06 6.56 -13.80
C ASP A 66 6.19 5.80 -13.09
N LEU A 67 6.24 5.85 -11.77
CA LEU A 67 7.22 5.12 -10.98
C LEU A 67 7.04 3.61 -11.10
N LEU A 68 5.80 3.09 -10.95
CA LEU A 68 5.52 1.66 -11.13
C LEU A 68 5.97 1.19 -12.51
N ALA A 69 5.60 1.93 -13.55
CA ALA A 69 6.00 1.61 -14.93
C ALA A 69 7.53 1.62 -15.11
N SER A 70 8.24 2.57 -14.49
CA SER A 70 9.71 2.65 -14.56
C SER A 70 10.41 1.47 -13.87
N PHE A 71 9.75 0.82 -12.93
CA PHE A 71 10.24 -0.40 -12.25
C PHE A 71 9.69 -1.69 -12.89
N GLY A 72 9.06 -1.61 -14.07
CA GLY A 72 8.49 -2.77 -14.76
C GLY A 72 7.26 -3.35 -14.08
N ALA A 73 6.61 -2.61 -13.20
CA ALA A 73 5.42 -3.03 -12.48
C ALA A 73 4.15 -2.39 -13.05
N ARG A 74 3.01 -3.07 -12.89
CA ARG A 74 1.69 -2.54 -13.17
C ARG A 74 0.97 -2.21 -11.87
N PRO A 75 0.11 -1.16 -11.84
CA PRO A 75 -0.74 -0.89 -10.69
C PRO A 75 -1.90 -1.89 -10.63
N ALA A 76 -1.90 -2.79 -9.64
CA ALA A 76 -2.94 -3.82 -9.54
C ALA A 76 -4.30 -3.28 -9.06
N LEU A 77 -4.33 -2.11 -8.40
CA LEU A 77 -5.58 -1.47 -7.99
C LEU A 77 -6.34 -0.84 -9.14
N LEU A 78 -5.63 -0.38 -10.18
CA LEU A 78 -6.25 0.29 -11.33
C LEU A 78 -7.15 -0.68 -12.08
N ASN A 79 -8.43 -0.32 -12.19
CA ASN A 79 -9.50 -1.13 -12.78
C ASN A 79 -9.85 -2.40 -11.96
N TYR A 80 -9.36 -2.53 -10.72
CA TYR A 80 -9.82 -3.58 -9.83
C TYR A 80 -11.32 -3.42 -9.55
N HIS A 81 -12.08 -4.50 -9.79
CA HIS A 81 -13.54 -4.48 -9.64
C HIS A 81 -13.99 -5.54 -8.63
N PRO A 82 -14.07 -5.20 -7.34
CA PRO A 82 -14.58 -6.13 -6.34
C PRO A 82 -16.09 -6.38 -6.53
N ARG A 83 -16.56 -7.57 -6.19
CA ARG A 83 -17.96 -8.01 -6.42
C ARG A 83 -19.01 -7.12 -5.76
N PHE A 84 -18.65 -6.40 -4.70
CA PHE A 84 -19.56 -5.51 -3.97
C PHE A 84 -19.59 -4.08 -4.52
N SER A 85 -18.69 -3.73 -5.44
CA SER A 85 -18.65 -2.40 -6.06
C SER A 85 -19.45 -2.37 -7.35
N LYS A 86 -20.09 -1.25 -7.64
CA LYS A 86 -20.79 -1.01 -8.91
C LYS A 86 -19.82 -0.62 -10.03
N GLU A 87 -18.69 -0.02 -9.69
CA GLU A 87 -17.69 0.46 -10.65
C GLU A 87 -16.29 -0.04 -10.26
N PRO A 88 -15.40 -0.23 -11.24
CA PRO A 88 -14.01 -0.53 -10.96
C PRO A 88 -13.31 0.66 -10.30
N TYR A 89 -12.28 0.37 -9.51
CA TYR A 89 -11.45 1.40 -8.91
C TYR A 89 -10.61 2.11 -9.97
N ARG A 90 -10.59 3.45 -9.95
CA ARG A 90 -10.06 4.25 -11.07
C ARG A 90 -8.59 4.68 -10.90
N PHE A 91 -7.97 4.35 -9.78
CA PHE A 91 -6.66 4.84 -9.41
C PHE A 91 -5.67 3.70 -9.18
N ALA A 92 -4.38 4.00 -9.29
CA ALA A 92 -3.28 3.09 -8.99
C ALA A 92 -2.98 3.01 -7.48
N THR A 93 -3.39 4.04 -6.74
CA THR A 93 -3.08 4.21 -5.32
C THR A 93 -4.33 4.55 -4.51
N CYS A 94 -4.30 4.25 -3.21
CA CYS A 94 -5.16 4.89 -2.23
C CYS A 94 -4.33 5.95 -1.50
N ILE A 95 -4.78 7.21 -1.53
CA ILE A 95 -4.14 8.32 -0.81
C ILE A 95 -5.13 8.89 0.18
N SER A 96 -4.94 8.51 1.44
CA SER A 96 -5.87 8.79 2.54
C SER A 96 -5.34 9.93 3.40
N VAL A 97 -6.08 11.04 3.49
CA VAL A 97 -5.65 12.23 4.21
C VAL A 97 -6.48 12.43 5.47
N ASN A 98 -5.83 12.56 6.61
CA ASN A 98 -6.40 12.84 7.93
C ASN A 98 -7.48 11.83 8.37
N ASP A 99 -8.75 12.20 8.37
CA ASP A 99 -9.90 11.38 8.79
C ASP A 99 -10.32 10.32 7.76
N ALA A 100 -9.80 10.38 6.54
CA ALA A 100 -9.89 9.28 5.59
C ALA A 100 -8.94 8.17 6.02
N VAL A 101 -9.44 7.16 6.73
CA VAL A 101 -8.61 6.10 7.34
C VAL A 101 -7.95 5.22 6.28
N ILE A 102 -8.72 4.76 5.28
CA ILE A 102 -8.27 3.91 4.17
C ILE A 102 -9.05 4.27 2.89
N HIS A 103 -8.58 3.76 1.75
CA HIS A 103 -9.24 3.85 0.44
C HIS A 103 -9.54 5.29 -0.01
N GLY A 104 -8.76 6.26 0.46
CA GLY A 104 -8.85 7.65 0.01
C GLY A 104 -8.59 7.74 -1.50
N GLN A 105 -9.53 8.37 -2.22
CA GLN A 105 -9.39 8.53 -3.67
C GLN A 105 -8.59 9.78 -4.00
N PRO A 106 -7.55 9.67 -4.84
CA PRO A 106 -6.81 10.82 -5.33
C PRO A 106 -7.69 11.87 -6.01
N SER A 107 -7.41 13.15 -5.76
CA SER A 107 -8.20 14.26 -6.29
C SER A 107 -7.35 15.52 -6.48
N GLU A 108 -7.61 16.28 -7.53
CA GLU A 108 -7.03 17.63 -7.71
C GLU A 108 -7.42 18.60 -6.59
N LYS A 109 -8.58 18.37 -5.97
CA LYS A 109 -9.10 19.24 -4.91
C LYS A 109 -8.44 19.00 -3.56
N THR A 110 -7.83 17.82 -3.37
CA THR A 110 -7.15 17.47 -2.12
C THR A 110 -5.70 17.90 -2.20
N VAL A 111 -5.41 19.08 -1.65
CA VAL A 111 -4.08 19.68 -1.60
C VAL A 111 -3.52 19.55 -0.19
N LEU A 112 -2.32 18.95 -0.08
CA LEU A 112 -1.66 18.68 1.19
C LEU A 112 -1.22 19.95 1.89
N ARG A 113 -1.42 19.99 3.21
CA ARG A 113 -1.14 21.11 4.10
C ARG A 113 -0.19 20.71 5.21
N GLU A 114 0.45 21.69 5.82
CA GLU A 114 1.26 21.48 7.02
C GLU A 114 0.47 20.76 8.11
N GLY A 115 1.04 19.69 8.67
CA GLY A 115 0.45 18.88 9.72
C GLY A 115 -0.49 17.77 9.23
N ASP A 116 -0.81 17.66 7.93
CA ASP A 116 -1.62 16.57 7.40
C ASP A 116 -0.95 15.22 7.62
N VAL A 117 -1.74 14.23 8.00
CA VAL A 117 -1.35 12.81 8.07
C VAL A 117 -1.83 12.14 6.79
N VAL A 118 -0.91 11.58 6.01
CA VAL A 118 -1.20 11.03 4.69
C VAL A 118 -0.80 9.56 4.63
N GLY A 119 -1.79 8.68 4.48
CA GLY A 119 -1.60 7.26 4.17
C GLY A 119 -1.43 7.09 2.65
N LEU A 120 -0.33 6.47 2.25
CA LEU A 120 -0.04 6.08 0.87
C LEU A 120 -0.10 4.56 0.81
N ASP A 121 -0.91 4.02 -0.08
CA ASP A 121 -1.18 2.59 -0.19
C ASP A 121 -1.28 2.21 -1.67
N LEU A 122 -0.59 1.15 -2.07
CA LEU A 122 -0.59 0.64 -3.43
C LEU A 122 -0.29 -0.86 -3.50
N VAL A 123 -0.72 -1.46 -4.60
CA VAL A 123 -0.39 -2.84 -4.94
C VAL A 123 0.34 -2.86 -6.28
N ALA A 124 1.59 -3.33 -6.26
CA ALA A 124 2.38 -3.55 -7.47
C ALA A 124 2.17 -4.97 -7.99
N ASP A 125 2.04 -5.09 -9.31
CA ASP A 125 1.99 -6.37 -10.04
C ASP A 125 3.21 -6.46 -10.96
N VAL A 126 4.04 -7.47 -10.73
CA VAL A 126 5.15 -7.82 -11.63
C VAL A 126 4.95 -9.26 -12.07
N ASP A 127 4.66 -9.47 -13.35
CA ASP A 127 4.45 -10.79 -13.96
C ASP A 127 3.40 -11.66 -13.24
N GLY A 128 2.36 -11.02 -12.69
CA GLY A 128 1.29 -11.68 -11.94
C GLY A 128 1.60 -11.91 -10.45
N TRP A 129 2.78 -11.52 -9.97
CA TRP A 129 3.12 -11.51 -8.55
C TRP A 129 2.80 -10.17 -7.93
N LEU A 130 2.00 -10.20 -6.87
CA LEU A 130 1.48 -9.00 -6.22
C LEU A 130 2.27 -8.68 -4.96
N ALA A 131 2.52 -7.39 -4.73
CA ALA A 131 3.00 -6.88 -3.46
C ALA A 131 2.12 -5.71 -3.03
N ASP A 132 1.44 -5.90 -1.92
CA ASP A 132 0.60 -4.90 -1.25
C ASP A 132 1.40 -4.26 -0.12
N THR A 133 1.48 -2.93 -0.11
CA THR A 133 2.26 -2.20 0.88
C THR A 133 1.77 -0.77 1.05
N ALA A 134 1.89 -0.28 2.27
CA ALA A 134 1.50 1.07 2.64
C ALA A 134 2.53 1.73 3.55
N LEU A 135 2.52 3.05 3.57
CA LEU A 135 3.22 3.85 4.57
C LEU A 135 2.42 5.12 4.88
N THR A 136 2.65 5.68 6.04
CA THR A 136 2.03 6.96 6.43
C THR A 136 3.12 8.01 6.67
N VAL A 137 2.86 9.22 6.19
CA VAL A 137 3.73 10.39 6.38
C VAL A 137 2.97 11.51 7.06
N ILE A 138 3.70 12.39 7.74
CA ILE A 138 3.19 13.66 8.23
C ILE A 138 3.80 14.76 7.36
N ILE A 139 2.97 15.66 6.88
CA ILE A 139 3.41 16.78 6.06
C ILE A 139 3.99 17.87 6.97
N GLY A 140 5.27 18.17 6.78
CA GLY A 140 5.97 19.12 7.65
C GLY A 140 6.17 18.63 9.09
N SER A 141 5.90 19.48 10.08
CA SER A 141 6.26 19.18 11.49
C SER A 141 5.27 18.24 12.19
N GLY A 142 3.99 18.30 11.85
CA GLY A 142 2.93 17.54 12.50
C GLY A 142 2.75 17.85 13.98
N ASN A 143 1.73 17.30 14.60
CA ASN A 143 1.52 17.41 16.04
C ASN A 143 2.06 16.16 16.77
N VAL A 144 2.33 16.29 18.07
CA VAL A 144 2.91 15.24 18.92
C VAL A 144 2.06 13.97 18.95
N LYS A 145 0.72 14.08 18.89
CA LYS A 145 -0.18 12.92 18.88
C LYS A 145 -0.04 12.12 17.59
N ALA A 146 0.01 12.79 16.45
CA ALA A 146 0.21 12.15 15.14
C ALA A 146 1.59 11.47 15.07
N GLN A 147 2.65 12.16 15.50
CA GLN A 147 4.00 11.58 15.55
C GLN A 147 4.03 10.32 16.42
N ARG A 148 3.43 10.38 17.62
CA ARG A 148 3.36 9.23 18.53
C ARG A 148 2.56 8.06 17.91
N LEU A 149 1.43 8.36 17.24
CA LEU A 149 0.62 7.34 16.59
C LEU A 149 1.43 6.59 15.51
N LEU A 150 2.16 7.32 14.67
CA LEU A 150 3.01 6.70 13.64
C LEU A 150 4.11 5.85 14.27
N SER A 151 4.82 6.37 15.28
CA SER A 151 5.89 5.64 15.99
C SER A 151 5.36 4.33 16.58
N VAL A 152 4.29 4.39 17.38
CA VAL A 152 3.71 3.20 18.02
C VAL A 152 3.19 2.19 16.98
N THR A 153 2.57 2.67 15.91
CA THR A 153 2.10 1.80 14.83
C THR A 153 3.27 1.10 14.14
N GLN A 154 4.36 1.81 13.88
CA GLN A 154 5.57 1.24 13.30
C GLN A 154 6.23 0.23 14.24
N GLU A 155 6.35 0.54 15.53
CA GLU A 155 6.91 -0.35 16.54
C GLU A 155 6.09 -1.64 16.70
N SER A 156 4.76 -1.56 16.58
CA SER A 156 3.87 -2.72 16.72
C SER A 156 3.96 -3.73 15.57
N MET A 157 4.67 -3.39 14.49
CA MET A 157 4.87 -4.28 13.33
C MET A 157 6.06 -5.23 13.50
N TRP A 158 6.92 -4.99 14.49
CA TRP A 158 8.14 -5.76 14.79
C TRP A 158 8.03 -6.53 16.10
#